data_2f2d50f6d8f89063eba9ec2518809477
#
_entry.id   2f2d50f6d8f89063eba9ec2518809477
#
_cell.length_a   1.000
_cell.length_b   1.000
_cell.length_c   1.000
_cell.angle_alpha   90.00
_cell.angle_beta   90.00
_cell.angle_gamma   90.00
#
_symmetry.space_group_name_H-M   'P 1'
#
loop_
_entity.id
_entity.type
_entity.pdbx_description
1 polymer ?
#
loop_
_entity_poly.entity_id
_entity_poly.type
_entity_poly.pdbx_seq_one_letter_code
_entity_poly.pdbx_strand_id
1 'polypeptide(L)'
;IVPPIVERVGVNVQSLQKQVDDLLGSYPKVTGNTQMRLSDGVQKVLAKAENEMSKLKDQYLSCEHLLLAMTKSDSATGDLLRKNGITYEAVLESLKSVRGNQSVDSQDPESKMRSLEKYCTDLTARARQDKIDPVIGRDEEIRRVMQVLCRRTKNNPVLIGEPGVGKT
;
A
#
# COMPACT_ATOMS: atom_id res chain seq x y z
N ILE A 1 3.15 0.04 1.23
CA ILE A 1 2.67 -1.38 1.20
C ILE A 1 2.14 -1.82 2.57
N VAL A 2 2.87 -1.61 3.68
CA VAL A 2 2.47 -2.11 5.01
C VAL A 2 1.12 -1.55 5.50
N PRO A 3 0.84 -0.21 5.47
CA PRO A 3 -0.42 0.31 5.97
C PRO A 3 -1.68 -0.32 5.34
N PRO A 4 -1.80 -0.45 4.01
CA PRO A 4 -2.95 -1.11 3.39
C PRO A 4 -3.14 -2.58 3.81
N ILE A 5 -2.04 -3.30 4.06
CA ILE A 5 -2.10 -4.69 4.56
C ILE A 5 -2.68 -4.71 5.97
N VAL A 6 -2.18 -3.83 6.85
CA VAL A 6 -2.62 -3.72 8.25
C VAL A 6 -4.10 -3.31 8.34
N GLU A 7 -4.53 -2.33 7.56
CA GLU A 7 -5.93 -1.91 7.48
C GLU A 7 -6.85 -3.04 7.02
N ARG A 8 -6.40 -3.85 6.06
CA ARG A 8 -7.17 -4.98 5.54
C ARG A 8 -7.27 -6.14 6.53
N VAL A 9 -6.29 -6.30 7.39
CA VAL A 9 -6.40 -7.20 8.56
C VAL A 9 -7.42 -6.69 9.60
N GLY A 10 -7.89 -5.44 9.46
CA GLY A 10 -8.86 -4.82 10.36
C GLY A 10 -8.23 -4.06 11.52
N VAL A 11 -6.95 -3.76 11.45
CA VAL A 11 -6.22 -3.06 12.51
C VAL A 11 -6.11 -1.56 12.18
N ASN A 12 -6.40 -0.72 13.17
CA ASN A 12 -6.20 0.72 13.04
C ASN A 12 -4.71 1.07 13.05
N VAL A 13 -4.21 1.60 11.92
CA VAL A 13 -2.79 1.93 11.73
C VAL A 13 -2.30 2.95 12.75
N GLN A 14 -3.09 3.95 13.11
CA GLN A 14 -2.70 4.98 14.07
C GLN A 14 -2.55 4.40 15.48
N SER A 15 -3.45 3.50 15.88
CA SER A 15 -3.36 2.79 17.17
C SER A 15 -2.12 1.90 17.23
N LEU A 16 -1.85 1.18 16.15
CA LEU A 16 -0.65 0.34 16.05
C LEU A 16 0.62 1.18 16.09
N GLN A 17 0.65 2.31 15.38
CA GLN A 17 1.78 3.23 15.39
C GLN A 17 2.10 3.70 16.82
N LYS A 18 1.07 4.12 17.56
CA LYS A 18 1.26 4.54 18.97
C LYS A 18 1.84 3.42 19.83
N GLN A 19 1.35 2.19 19.68
CA GLN A 19 1.87 1.04 20.44
C GLN A 19 3.34 0.73 20.06
N VAL A 20 3.71 0.91 18.80
CA VAL A 20 5.11 0.76 18.34
C VAL A 20 5.97 1.87 18.95
N ASP A 21 5.50 3.11 18.96
CA ASP A 21 6.22 4.24 19.54
C ASP A 21 6.42 4.07 21.05
N ASP A 22 5.39 3.59 21.76
CA ASP A 22 5.46 3.26 23.20
C ASP A 22 6.49 2.13 23.44
N LEU A 23 6.49 1.09 22.61
CA LEU A 23 7.47 0.01 22.69
C LEU A 23 8.89 0.52 22.45
N LEU A 24 9.11 1.34 21.42
CA LEU A 24 10.40 1.96 21.13
C LEU A 24 10.87 2.86 22.27
N GLY A 25 9.93 3.60 22.89
CA GLY A 25 10.22 4.45 24.05
C GLY A 25 10.66 3.67 25.30
N SER A 26 10.27 2.40 25.41
CA SER A 26 10.64 1.52 26.53
C SER A 26 12.08 0.99 26.45
N TYR A 27 12.71 1.04 25.28
CA TYR A 27 14.10 0.59 25.14
C TYR A 27 15.09 1.58 25.77
N PRO A 28 16.17 1.09 26.40
CA PRO A 28 17.19 1.94 26.98
C PRO A 28 17.90 2.76 25.90
N LYS A 29 18.00 4.07 26.16
CA LYS A 29 18.72 5.00 25.28
C LYS A 29 20.19 5.05 25.71
N VAL A 30 21.09 4.78 24.78
CA VAL A 30 22.53 4.91 24.99
C VAL A 30 22.99 6.27 24.49
N THR A 31 23.63 7.04 25.36
CA THR A 31 24.27 8.31 25.03
C THR A 31 25.78 8.11 25.01
N GLY A 32 26.44 8.52 23.93
CA GLY A 32 27.89 8.42 23.74
C GLY A 32 28.30 7.93 22.36
N ASN A 33 29.61 7.88 22.13
CA ASN A 33 30.17 7.46 20.83
C ASN A 33 30.21 5.93 20.72
N THR A 34 29.04 5.30 20.53
CA THR A 34 28.90 3.85 20.39
C THR A 34 28.81 3.46 18.92
N GLN A 35 29.56 2.44 18.50
CA GLN A 35 29.38 1.84 17.17
C GLN A 35 28.02 1.18 17.08
N MET A 36 27.18 1.63 16.14
CA MET A 36 25.90 0.99 15.85
C MET A 36 26.15 -0.39 15.23
N ARG A 37 25.55 -1.42 15.82
CA ARG A 37 25.57 -2.80 15.29
C ARG A 37 24.15 -3.31 15.21
N LEU A 38 23.89 -4.12 14.18
CA LEU A 38 22.61 -4.85 14.09
C LEU A 38 22.55 -5.88 15.25
N SER A 39 21.45 -5.87 15.98
CA SER A 39 21.22 -6.89 17.02
C SER A 39 20.97 -8.26 16.36
N ASP A 40 21.24 -9.33 17.12
CA ASP A 40 20.96 -10.70 16.69
C ASP A 40 19.47 -10.90 16.31
N GLY A 41 18.57 -10.20 16.99
CA GLY A 41 17.15 -10.21 16.65
C GLY A 41 16.87 -9.67 15.25
N VAL A 42 17.48 -8.56 14.87
CA VAL A 42 17.35 -7.97 13.53
C VAL A 42 17.94 -8.89 12.47
N GLN A 43 19.13 -9.48 12.73
CA GLN A 43 19.77 -10.42 11.80
C GLN A 43 18.86 -11.63 11.54
N LYS A 44 18.25 -12.19 12.60
CA LYS A 44 17.30 -13.32 12.48
C LYS A 44 16.05 -12.94 11.68
N VAL A 45 15.53 -11.73 11.87
CA VAL A 45 14.37 -11.25 11.10
C VAL A 45 14.73 -11.07 9.62
N LEU A 46 15.91 -10.51 9.30
CA LEU A 46 16.38 -10.37 7.93
C LEU A 46 16.53 -11.72 7.23
N ALA A 47 17.17 -12.70 7.88
CA ALA A 47 17.32 -14.06 7.34
C ALA A 47 15.95 -14.75 7.11
N LYS A 48 14.98 -14.56 8.03
CA LYS A 48 13.61 -15.05 7.84
C LYS A 48 12.92 -14.33 6.66
N ALA A 49 13.13 -13.03 6.51
CA ALA A 49 12.55 -12.24 5.43
C ALA A 49 13.08 -12.65 4.04
N GLU A 50 14.36 -13.00 3.92
CA GLU A 50 14.94 -13.58 2.70
C GLU A 50 14.29 -14.93 2.35
N ASN A 51 13.99 -15.76 3.35
CA ASN A 51 13.25 -17.01 3.14
C ASN A 51 11.81 -16.75 2.65
N GLU A 52 11.12 -15.75 3.21
CA GLU A 52 9.77 -15.39 2.73
C GLU A 52 9.81 -14.81 1.30
N MET A 53 10.81 -13.99 0.97
CA MET A 53 11.07 -13.51 -0.40
C MET A 53 11.21 -14.67 -1.38
N SER A 54 12.01 -15.68 -1.03
CA SER A 54 12.21 -16.88 -1.87
C SER A 54 10.92 -17.68 -2.06
N LYS A 55 10.10 -17.82 -1.02
CA LYS A 55 8.78 -18.51 -1.09
C LYS A 55 7.79 -17.79 -2.01
N LEU A 56 7.81 -16.47 -1.98
CA LEU A 56 6.96 -15.63 -2.83
C LEU A 56 7.51 -15.48 -4.26
N LYS A 57 8.70 -16.05 -4.53
CA LYS A 57 9.42 -15.95 -5.82
C LYS A 57 9.73 -14.51 -6.23
N ASP A 58 9.99 -13.66 -5.25
CA ASP A 58 10.37 -12.28 -5.46
C ASP A 58 11.88 -12.15 -5.64
N GLN A 59 12.32 -11.16 -6.43
CA GLN A 59 13.74 -10.92 -6.71
C GLN A 59 14.38 -9.96 -5.70
N TYR A 60 13.58 -9.14 -5.05
CA TYR A 60 14.03 -8.14 -4.09
C TYR A 60 13.31 -8.26 -2.76
N LEU A 61 14.08 -8.02 -1.70
CA LEU A 61 13.53 -7.92 -0.34
C LEU A 61 12.74 -6.61 -0.21
N SER A 62 11.52 -6.68 0.32
CA SER A 62 10.65 -5.54 0.51
C SER A 62 9.99 -5.54 1.89
N CYS A 63 9.28 -4.47 2.25
CA CYS A 63 8.70 -4.28 3.58
C CYS A 63 7.70 -5.37 3.98
N GLU A 64 6.97 -5.96 3.04
CA GLU A 64 6.05 -7.06 3.29
C GLU A 64 6.76 -8.34 3.74
N HIS A 65 7.94 -8.64 3.19
CA HIS A 65 8.74 -9.80 3.63
C HIS A 65 9.23 -9.60 5.08
N LEU A 66 9.63 -8.37 5.42
CA LEU A 66 9.98 -8.01 6.79
C LEU A 66 8.78 -8.16 7.73
N LEU A 67 7.60 -7.68 7.32
CA LEU A 67 6.38 -7.83 8.10
C LEU A 67 6.04 -9.29 8.34
N LEU A 68 6.08 -10.14 7.30
CA LEU A 68 5.87 -11.60 7.43
C LEU A 68 6.89 -12.25 8.37
N ALA A 69 8.17 -11.86 8.27
CA ALA A 69 9.22 -12.37 9.15
C ALA A 69 9.04 -11.93 10.60
N MET A 70 8.60 -10.69 10.84
CA MET A 70 8.34 -10.15 12.17
C MET A 70 7.19 -10.87 12.86
N THR A 71 6.11 -11.25 12.15
CA THR A 71 5.00 -12.01 12.75
C THR A 71 5.44 -13.36 13.29
N LYS A 72 6.50 -13.95 12.73
CA LYS A 72 7.11 -15.23 13.16
C LYS A 72 8.28 -15.05 14.12
N SER A 73 8.56 -13.85 14.57
CA SER A 73 9.67 -13.63 15.49
C SER A 73 9.21 -13.78 16.95
N ASP A 74 10.07 -14.40 17.76
CA ASP A 74 9.91 -14.47 19.21
C ASP A 74 10.54 -13.21 19.83
N SER A 75 9.91 -12.08 19.58
CA SER A 75 10.36 -10.76 20.02
C SER A 75 9.17 -9.91 20.48
N ALA A 76 9.42 -8.88 21.26
CA ALA A 76 8.38 -7.93 21.67
C ALA A 76 7.58 -7.36 20.49
N THR A 77 8.24 -7.14 19.35
CA THR A 77 7.57 -6.71 18.10
C THR A 77 6.65 -7.78 17.56
N GLY A 78 7.09 -9.05 17.51
CA GLY A 78 6.25 -10.17 17.08
C GLY A 78 5.03 -10.37 17.99
N ASP A 79 5.23 -10.26 19.32
CA ASP A 79 4.14 -10.33 20.28
C ASP A 79 3.13 -9.19 20.10
N LEU A 80 3.62 -7.97 19.88
CA LEU A 80 2.78 -6.80 19.64
C LEU A 80 1.93 -6.98 18.36
N LEU A 81 2.51 -7.48 17.28
CA LEU A 81 1.79 -7.75 16.05
C LEU A 81 0.70 -8.81 16.26
N ARG A 82 1.04 -9.94 16.90
CA ARG A 82 0.09 -11.04 17.20
C ARG A 82 -1.05 -10.59 18.13
N LYS A 83 -0.77 -9.79 19.15
CA LYS A 83 -1.78 -9.20 20.04
C LYS A 83 -2.79 -8.33 19.31
N ASN A 84 -2.37 -7.65 18.26
CA ASN A 84 -3.24 -6.84 17.42
C ASN A 84 -3.90 -7.65 16.28
N GLY A 85 -3.78 -8.99 16.26
CA GLY A 85 -4.39 -9.84 15.23
C GLY A 85 -3.60 -9.89 13.92
N ILE A 86 -2.41 -9.28 13.86
CA ILE A 86 -1.53 -9.29 12.68
C ILE A 86 -0.73 -10.60 12.72
N THR A 87 -1.39 -11.69 12.29
CA THR A 87 -0.78 -13.01 12.19
C THR A 87 -0.15 -13.22 10.81
N TYR A 88 0.70 -14.22 10.70
CA TYR A 88 1.33 -14.57 9.42
C TYR A 88 0.30 -14.87 8.33
N GLU A 89 -0.73 -15.65 8.67
CA GLU A 89 -1.80 -16.06 7.75
C GLU A 89 -2.62 -14.85 7.29
N ALA A 90 -3.01 -13.97 8.22
CA ALA A 90 -3.77 -12.75 7.91
C ALA A 90 -2.99 -11.80 7.00
N VAL A 91 -1.69 -11.62 7.27
CA VAL A 91 -0.81 -10.81 6.42
C VAL A 91 -0.66 -11.43 5.04
N LEU A 92 -0.46 -12.75 4.95
CA LEU A 92 -0.29 -13.45 3.67
C LEU A 92 -1.56 -13.38 2.80
N GLU A 93 -2.74 -13.53 3.39
CA GLU A 93 -4.02 -13.40 2.71
C GLU A 93 -4.25 -11.97 2.22
N SER A 94 -4.02 -10.99 3.09
CA SER A 94 -4.11 -9.57 2.74
C SER A 94 -3.13 -9.20 1.63
N LEU A 95 -1.91 -9.72 1.68
CA LEU A 95 -0.88 -9.50 0.68
C LEU A 95 -1.30 -10.02 -0.70
N LYS A 96 -1.83 -11.25 -0.78
CA LYS A 96 -2.36 -11.83 -2.03
C LYS A 96 -3.45 -10.94 -2.64
N SER A 97 -4.29 -10.36 -1.81
CA SER A 97 -5.38 -9.48 -2.25
C SER A 97 -4.88 -8.10 -2.71
N VAL A 98 -3.84 -7.56 -2.06
CA VAL A 98 -3.25 -6.25 -2.41
C VAL A 98 -2.36 -6.33 -3.65
N ARG A 99 -1.55 -7.38 -3.74
CA ARG A 99 -0.60 -7.59 -4.85
C ARG A 99 -1.25 -8.18 -6.11
N GLY A 100 -2.34 -8.96 -5.95
CA GLY A 100 -2.82 -9.81 -7.04
C GLY A 100 -1.72 -10.77 -7.49
N ASN A 101 -1.42 -10.80 -8.80
CA ASN A 101 -0.39 -11.65 -9.40
C ASN A 101 0.96 -10.92 -9.62
N GLN A 102 1.18 -9.75 -9.00
CA GLN A 102 2.43 -9.01 -9.19
C GLN A 102 3.53 -9.54 -8.26
N SER A 103 4.73 -9.73 -8.82
CA SER A 103 5.95 -10.05 -8.08
C SER A 103 6.81 -8.80 -7.86
N VAL A 104 7.66 -8.84 -6.84
CA VAL A 104 8.65 -7.77 -6.60
C VAL A 104 9.87 -8.01 -7.49
N ASP A 105 9.88 -7.34 -8.64
CA ASP A 105 10.89 -7.47 -9.69
C ASP A 105 11.80 -6.22 -9.82
N SER A 106 11.68 -5.26 -8.91
CA SER A 106 12.45 -4.02 -8.92
C SER A 106 12.89 -3.61 -7.52
N GLN A 107 13.98 -2.82 -7.44
CA GLN A 107 14.52 -2.29 -6.18
C GLN A 107 13.58 -1.30 -5.48
N ASP A 108 12.64 -0.70 -6.22
CA ASP A 108 11.62 0.21 -5.66
C ASP A 108 10.20 -0.29 -6.02
N PRO A 109 9.74 -1.36 -5.36
CA PRO A 109 8.41 -1.92 -5.62
C PRO A 109 7.29 -0.98 -5.15
N GLU A 110 7.54 -0.16 -4.14
CA GLU A 110 6.53 0.77 -3.61
C GLU A 110 6.16 1.86 -4.60
N SER A 111 7.13 2.36 -5.37
CA SER A 111 6.84 3.38 -6.38
C SER A 111 6.04 2.82 -7.55
N LYS A 112 6.23 1.55 -7.92
CA LYS A 112 5.40 0.89 -8.94
C LYS A 112 3.98 0.61 -8.45
N MET A 113 3.82 0.06 -7.25
CA MET A 113 2.51 -0.32 -6.71
C MET A 113 1.62 0.90 -6.37
N ARG A 114 2.21 2.05 -6.05
CA ARG A 114 1.49 3.28 -5.70
C ARG A 114 1.61 4.37 -6.77
N SER A 115 2.06 4.04 -7.97
CA SER A 115 2.26 5.03 -9.04
C SER A 115 0.97 5.76 -9.39
N LEU A 116 -0.18 5.10 -9.41
CA LEU A 116 -1.47 5.74 -9.64
C LEU A 116 -1.83 6.71 -8.51
N GLU A 117 -1.66 6.31 -7.25
CA GLU A 117 -1.93 7.19 -6.09
C GLU A 117 -0.97 8.39 -6.05
N LYS A 118 0.29 8.18 -6.43
CA LYS A 118 1.34 9.19 -6.38
C LYS A 118 1.28 10.20 -7.53
N TYR A 119 0.93 9.73 -8.74
CA TYR A 119 1.00 10.54 -9.96
C TYR A 119 -0.36 10.79 -10.61
N CYS A 120 -1.43 10.15 -10.15
CA CYS A 120 -2.78 10.30 -10.68
C CYS A 120 -3.73 10.83 -9.61
N THR A 121 -4.82 11.43 -10.07
CA THR A 121 -5.91 11.88 -9.21
C THR A 121 -7.15 11.05 -9.52
N ASP A 122 -7.77 10.43 -8.51
CA ASP A 122 -9.06 9.75 -8.66
C ASP A 122 -10.17 10.80 -8.81
N LEU A 123 -10.55 11.07 -10.06
CA LEU A 123 -11.60 12.03 -10.39
C LEU A 123 -12.98 11.56 -9.90
N THR A 124 -13.21 10.25 -9.85
CA THR A 124 -14.49 9.68 -9.35
C THR A 124 -14.65 9.93 -7.85
N ALA A 125 -13.59 9.72 -7.09
CA ALA A 125 -13.57 10.01 -5.66
C ALA A 125 -13.74 11.52 -5.39
N ARG A 126 -13.08 12.37 -6.19
CA ARG A 126 -13.26 13.84 -6.09
C ARG A 126 -14.67 14.29 -6.43
N ALA A 127 -15.29 13.69 -7.45
CA ALA A 127 -16.67 13.99 -7.81
C ALA A 127 -17.67 13.63 -6.69
N ARG A 128 -17.45 12.49 -6.03
CA ARG A 128 -18.27 12.08 -4.86
C ARG A 128 -18.11 13.00 -3.65
N GLN A 129 -17.04 13.76 -3.58
CA GLN A 129 -16.74 14.74 -2.51
C GLN A 129 -17.12 16.16 -2.91
N ASP A 130 -17.83 16.34 -4.02
CA ASP A 130 -18.20 17.66 -4.59
C ASP A 130 -16.99 18.61 -4.80
N LYS A 131 -15.81 18.02 -5.10
CA LYS A 131 -14.55 18.76 -5.34
C LYS A 131 -14.26 18.99 -6.82
N ILE A 132 -15.22 18.71 -7.69
CA ILE A 132 -15.15 18.95 -9.14
C ILE A 132 -16.28 19.91 -9.50
N ASP A 133 -15.96 20.91 -10.31
CA ASP A 133 -16.95 21.87 -10.79
C ASP A 133 -18.08 21.19 -11.54
N PRO A 134 -19.37 21.59 -11.31
CA PRO A 134 -20.50 21.01 -12.01
C PRO A 134 -20.46 21.37 -13.49
N VAL A 135 -20.79 20.40 -14.33
CA VAL A 135 -20.92 20.60 -15.76
C VAL A 135 -22.33 21.10 -16.06
N ILE A 136 -22.43 22.27 -16.70
CA ILE A 136 -23.70 22.91 -17.01
C ILE A 136 -23.85 23.03 -18.53
N GLY A 137 -25.04 22.69 -19.06
CA GLY A 137 -25.37 22.91 -20.48
C GLY A 137 -24.67 21.95 -21.45
N ARG A 138 -24.27 20.75 -20.99
CA ARG A 138 -23.59 19.72 -21.81
C ARG A 138 -24.30 18.36 -21.74
N ASP A 139 -25.59 18.33 -21.58
CA ASP A 139 -26.36 17.10 -21.33
C ASP A 139 -26.28 16.12 -22.51
N GLU A 140 -26.27 16.63 -23.73
CA GLU A 140 -26.21 15.79 -24.93
C GLU A 140 -24.83 15.13 -25.07
N GLU A 141 -23.74 15.88 -24.87
CA GLU A 141 -22.38 15.37 -24.93
C GLU A 141 -22.13 14.33 -23.83
N ILE A 142 -22.60 14.61 -22.61
CA ILE A 142 -22.49 13.67 -21.47
C ILE A 142 -23.26 12.37 -21.81
N ARG A 143 -24.48 12.46 -22.30
CA ARG A 143 -25.28 11.29 -22.71
C ARG A 143 -24.57 10.49 -23.79
N ARG A 144 -23.96 11.17 -24.76
CA ARG A 144 -23.18 10.52 -25.84
C ARG A 144 -21.95 9.81 -25.31
N VAL A 145 -21.20 10.45 -24.41
CA VAL A 145 -20.04 9.85 -23.75
C VAL A 145 -20.44 8.59 -22.98
N MET A 146 -21.51 8.66 -22.18
CA MET A 146 -22.02 7.50 -21.44
C MET A 146 -22.41 6.35 -22.38
N GLN A 147 -23.10 6.65 -23.50
CA GLN A 147 -23.44 5.63 -24.51
C GLN A 147 -22.21 4.92 -25.09
N VAL A 148 -21.12 5.68 -25.32
CA VAL A 148 -19.87 5.09 -25.84
C VAL A 148 -19.21 4.24 -24.79
N LEU A 149 -19.12 4.72 -23.54
CA LEU A 149 -18.51 3.99 -22.41
C LEU A 149 -19.23 2.66 -22.10
N CYS A 150 -20.56 2.61 -22.28
CA CYS A 150 -21.35 1.40 -22.05
C CYS A 150 -21.24 0.33 -23.13
N ARG A 151 -20.50 0.56 -24.23
CA ARG A 151 -20.30 -0.43 -25.27
C ARG A 151 -19.38 -1.56 -24.81
N ARG A 152 -19.60 -2.77 -25.29
CA ARG A 152 -18.72 -3.93 -25.02
C ARG A 152 -17.33 -3.77 -25.62
N THR A 153 -17.23 -3.11 -26.77
CA THR A 153 -15.99 -2.84 -27.53
C THR A 153 -16.03 -1.42 -28.07
N LYS A 154 -14.87 -0.86 -28.38
CA LYS A 154 -14.73 0.52 -28.88
C LYS A 154 -15.38 1.55 -27.95
N ASN A 155 -15.13 1.39 -26.65
CA ASN A 155 -15.71 2.17 -25.58
C ASN A 155 -14.84 3.36 -25.12
N ASN A 156 -13.91 3.81 -25.95
CA ASN A 156 -13.07 4.96 -25.67
C ASN A 156 -13.62 6.21 -26.36
N PRO A 157 -14.35 7.10 -25.67
CA PRO A 157 -14.82 8.35 -26.22
C PRO A 157 -13.67 9.35 -26.41
N VAL A 158 -13.72 10.11 -27.49
CA VAL A 158 -12.80 11.22 -27.76
C VAL A 158 -13.60 12.51 -27.84
N LEU A 159 -13.22 13.50 -27.04
CA LEU A 159 -13.81 14.84 -27.06
C LEU A 159 -12.98 15.76 -27.94
N ILE A 160 -13.59 16.28 -28.99
CA ILE A 160 -12.98 17.19 -29.97
C ILE A 160 -13.65 18.56 -29.86
N GLY A 161 -12.89 19.63 -29.95
CA GLY A 161 -13.39 20.98 -29.91
C GLY A 161 -12.29 22.02 -29.81
N GLU A 162 -12.64 23.28 -30.01
CA GLU A 162 -11.74 24.43 -29.90
C GLU A 162 -11.15 24.59 -28.49
N PRO A 163 -10.00 25.23 -28.30
CA PRO A 163 -9.47 25.56 -27.00
C PRO A 163 -10.49 26.37 -26.15
N GLY A 164 -10.56 26.09 -24.86
CA GLY A 164 -11.43 26.83 -23.94
C GLY A 164 -12.91 26.45 -23.91
N VAL A 165 -13.36 25.49 -24.73
CA VAL A 165 -14.79 25.06 -24.74
C VAL A 165 -15.18 24.09 -23.63
N GLY A 166 -14.30 23.85 -22.64
CA GLY A 166 -14.60 23.01 -21.48
C GLY A 166 -14.51 21.51 -21.75
N LYS A 167 -13.53 21.05 -22.52
CA LYS A 167 -13.31 19.62 -22.77
C LYS A 167 -12.80 18.86 -21.53
N THR A 168 -12.10 19.54 -20.66
CA THR A 168 -11.43 18.98 -19.47
C THR A 168 -12.32 19.16 -18.19
#